data_00935362ba4c38f7bed7df8b2ddef14c
#
_entry.id   00935362ba4c38f7bed7df8b2ddef14c
#
_cell.length_a   1.000
_cell.length_b   1.000
_cell.length_c   1.000
_cell.angle_alpha   90.00
_cell.angle_beta   90.00
_cell.angle_gamma   90.00
#
_symmetry.space_group_name_H-M   'P 1'
#
loop_
_entity.id
_entity.type
_entity.pdbx_description
1 polymer ?
#
loop_
_entity_poly.entity_id
_entity_poly.type
_entity_poly.pdbx_seq_one_letter_code
_entity_poly.pdbx_strand_id
1 'polypeptide(L)'
;MNSDLSINPAIHPEEMKPFRDSYWVIPGRFLAGAYPGLDNMLTTRKRLTKFLQTGIDRYYNLTGEHELVPYDEILAEEANLLQMPVIHHRFSIVDRGLPSKMLMFELLNSIDAALDNNHKVYVHCWGGIGRTGTTVGCYLVRHGMSGEQALDKLAAMYATAGQSRFHPRSPETREQMDFILNWNES
;
A
#
# COMPACT_ATOMS: atom_id res chain seq x y z
N MET A 1 47.20 -0.74 11.62
CA MET A 1 45.87 -1.24 12.02
C MET A 1 44.86 -0.26 11.46
N ASN A 2 44.39 -0.52 10.25
CA ASN A 2 43.34 0.28 9.61
C ASN A 2 42.00 -0.30 10.00
N SER A 3 41.24 0.44 10.79
CA SER A 3 39.83 0.14 11.08
C SER A 3 39.03 0.58 9.87
N ASP A 4 38.61 -0.37 9.02
CA ASP A 4 37.58 -0.21 8.02
C ASP A 4 36.25 0.12 8.73
N LEU A 5 35.92 1.40 8.79
CA LEU A 5 34.57 1.87 9.05
C LEU A 5 33.76 1.61 7.76
N SER A 6 33.13 0.44 7.67
CA SER A 6 32.12 0.16 6.66
C SER A 6 31.01 1.20 6.78
N ILE A 7 31.02 2.18 5.89
CA ILE A 7 29.97 3.18 5.75
C ILE A 7 28.73 2.40 5.29
N ASN A 8 27.78 2.26 6.20
CA ASN A 8 26.45 1.75 5.89
C ASN A 8 25.86 2.73 4.84
N PRO A 9 25.43 2.27 3.65
CA PRO A 9 24.88 3.19 2.65
C PRO A 9 23.71 3.93 3.30
N ALA A 10 23.77 5.26 3.28
CA ALA A 10 22.75 6.12 3.84
C ALA A 10 21.41 5.76 3.20
N ILE A 11 20.46 5.29 4.01
CA ILE A 11 19.07 5.07 3.56
C ILE A 11 18.56 6.44 3.11
N HIS A 12 18.26 6.57 1.82
CA HIS A 12 17.69 7.81 1.30
C HIS A 12 16.37 8.11 2.03
N PRO A 13 16.11 9.37 2.44
CA PRO A 13 14.88 9.73 3.15
C PRO A 13 13.59 9.28 2.44
N GLU A 14 13.60 9.22 1.13
CA GLU A 14 12.51 8.73 0.26
C GLU A 14 12.26 7.21 0.36
N GLU A 15 13.20 6.44 0.92
CA GLU A 15 13.06 5.01 1.16
C GLU A 15 12.57 4.70 2.58
N MET A 16 12.58 5.70 3.48
CA MET A 16 12.08 5.53 4.84
C MET A 16 10.57 5.34 4.83
N LYS A 17 10.13 4.20 5.32
CA LYS A 17 8.70 3.90 5.45
C LYS A 17 8.10 4.66 6.63
N PRO A 18 6.95 5.34 6.44
CA PRO A 18 6.26 6.03 7.53
C PRO A 18 5.67 5.06 8.57
N PHE A 19 5.46 3.82 8.16
CA PHE A 19 4.80 2.79 8.94
C PHE A 19 5.50 1.44 8.78
N ARG A 20 5.73 0.74 9.89
CA ARG A 20 6.43 -0.55 9.91
C ARG A 20 5.72 -1.60 9.03
N ASP A 21 4.38 -1.66 9.12
CA ASP A 21 3.57 -2.66 8.44
C ASP A 21 3.18 -2.18 7.02
N SER A 22 4.17 -1.69 6.30
CA SER A 22 4.06 -1.25 4.91
C SER A 22 5.33 -1.61 4.11
N TYR A 23 5.24 -1.51 2.78
CA TYR A 23 6.35 -1.73 1.86
C TYR A 23 6.21 -0.83 0.63
N TRP A 24 7.34 -0.39 0.06
CA TRP A 24 7.34 0.37 -1.17
C TRP A 24 7.14 -0.55 -2.38
N VAL A 25 6.16 -0.23 -3.22
CA VAL A 25 5.98 -0.79 -4.56
C VAL A 25 6.84 0.00 -5.54
N ILE A 26 6.81 1.32 -5.43
CA ILE A 26 7.73 2.25 -6.10
C ILE A 26 8.33 3.13 -4.99
N PRO A 27 9.65 3.09 -4.76
CA PRO A 27 10.30 3.88 -3.72
C PRO A 27 9.90 5.36 -3.75
N GLY A 28 9.46 5.88 -2.62
CA GLY A 28 9.07 7.29 -2.45
C GLY A 28 7.77 7.70 -3.14
N ARG A 29 7.10 6.83 -3.92
CA ARG A 29 5.92 7.20 -4.72
C ARG A 29 4.70 6.31 -4.49
N PHE A 30 4.86 5.00 -4.39
CA PHE A 30 3.76 4.06 -4.19
C PHE A 30 4.06 3.15 -3.01
N LEU A 31 3.36 3.37 -1.91
CA LEU A 31 3.42 2.56 -0.69
C LEU A 31 2.19 1.65 -0.60
N ALA A 32 2.38 0.44 -0.12
CA ALA A 32 1.30 -0.51 0.18
C ALA A 32 1.45 -1.03 1.60
N GLY A 33 0.36 -1.39 2.28
CA GLY A 33 0.45 -1.89 3.66
C GLY A 33 -0.87 -2.10 4.37
N ALA A 34 -0.79 -2.09 5.71
CA ALA A 34 -1.90 -2.32 6.60
C ALA A 34 -2.74 -1.04 6.84
N TYR A 35 -3.93 -1.21 7.41
CA TYR A 35 -4.82 -0.12 7.77
C TYR A 35 -4.13 0.92 8.66
N PRO A 36 -4.18 2.22 8.32
CA PRO A 36 -3.48 3.24 9.10
C PRO A 36 -4.23 3.66 10.36
N GLY A 37 -5.55 3.46 10.41
CA GLY A 37 -6.38 3.75 11.59
C GLY A 37 -6.21 2.73 12.71
N LEU A 38 -6.53 3.13 13.93
CA LEU A 38 -6.54 2.33 15.14
C LEU A 38 -7.74 2.74 16.00
N ASP A 39 -8.10 1.93 16.99
CA ASP A 39 -9.16 2.25 17.95
C ASP A 39 -8.82 3.50 18.81
N ASN A 40 -7.54 3.82 18.95
CA ASN A 40 -7.08 5.01 19.67
C ASN A 40 -6.84 6.17 18.68
N MET A 41 -7.66 7.21 18.77
CA MET A 41 -7.60 8.40 17.92
C MET A 41 -6.23 9.09 17.95
N LEU A 42 -5.62 9.25 19.11
CA LEU A 42 -4.33 9.94 19.24
C LEU A 42 -3.19 9.18 18.53
N THR A 43 -3.23 7.85 18.60
CA THR A 43 -2.26 7.01 17.91
C THR A 43 -2.51 7.03 16.40
N THR A 44 -3.78 7.06 15.97
CA THR A 44 -4.15 7.24 14.55
C THR A 44 -3.61 8.57 14.02
N ARG A 45 -3.83 9.69 14.73
CA ARG A 45 -3.28 11.00 14.35
C ARG A 45 -1.77 10.96 14.15
N LYS A 46 -1.04 10.48 15.15
CA LYS A 46 0.44 10.35 15.07
C LYS A 46 0.92 9.53 13.87
N ARG A 47 0.18 8.49 13.53
CA ARG A 47 0.49 7.64 12.39
C ARG A 47 0.22 8.37 11.07
N LEU A 48 -0.95 8.97 10.92
CA LEU A 48 -1.35 9.71 9.73
C LEU A 48 -0.43 10.91 9.48
N THR A 49 -0.04 11.65 10.52
CA THR A 49 0.95 12.73 10.40
C THR A 49 2.27 12.22 9.78
N LYS A 50 2.75 11.03 10.16
CA LYS A 50 3.94 10.44 9.54
C LYS A 50 3.75 10.12 8.06
N PHE A 51 2.58 9.63 7.66
CA PHE A 51 2.27 9.39 6.26
C PHE A 51 2.28 10.72 5.47
N LEU A 52 1.63 11.75 5.98
CA LEU A 52 1.60 13.07 5.36
C LEU A 52 2.99 13.68 5.25
N GLN A 53 3.84 13.53 6.28
CA GLN A 53 5.23 14.01 6.25
C GLN A 53 6.10 13.33 5.17
N THR A 54 5.75 12.12 4.72
CA THR A 54 6.40 11.51 3.56
C THR A 54 5.86 12.00 2.22
N GLY A 55 4.83 12.86 2.26
CA GLY A 55 4.19 13.45 1.10
C GLY A 55 3.10 12.58 0.48
N ILE A 56 2.66 11.48 1.15
CA ILE A 56 1.54 10.66 0.67
C ILE A 56 0.25 11.47 0.74
N ASP A 57 -0.40 11.65 -0.40
CA ASP A 57 -1.58 12.49 -0.58
C ASP A 57 -2.76 11.79 -1.27
N ARG A 58 -2.58 10.52 -1.69
CA ARG A 58 -3.62 9.68 -2.29
C ARG A 58 -3.73 8.37 -1.52
N TYR A 59 -4.88 8.16 -0.89
CA TYR A 59 -5.16 6.98 -0.05
C TYR A 59 -6.21 6.11 -0.71
N TYR A 60 -5.89 4.85 -0.93
CA TYR A 60 -6.77 3.84 -1.53
C TYR A 60 -7.12 2.79 -0.48
N ASN A 61 -8.31 2.91 0.07
CA ASN A 61 -8.83 2.03 1.11
C ASN A 61 -9.65 0.89 0.48
N LEU A 62 -9.17 -0.34 0.63
CA LEU A 62 -9.81 -1.54 0.08
C LEU A 62 -10.79 -2.21 1.03
N THR A 63 -11.00 -1.66 2.24
CA THR A 63 -11.95 -2.22 3.22
C THR A 63 -13.38 -1.79 2.94
N GLY A 64 -14.33 -2.57 3.43
CA GLY A 64 -15.75 -2.20 3.43
C GLY A 64 -16.03 -0.97 4.29
N GLU A 65 -17.16 -0.31 4.06
CA GLU A 65 -17.51 0.96 4.72
C GLU A 65 -17.57 0.86 6.25
N HIS A 66 -18.08 -0.25 6.77
CA HIS A 66 -18.24 -0.47 8.22
C HIS A 66 -17.32 -1.57 8.77
N GLU A 67 -16.28 -1.93 8.03
CA GLU A 67 -15.38 -3.01 8.42
C GLU A 67 -14.45 -2.62 9.57
N LEU A 68 -13.98 -1.37 9.59
CA LEU A 68 -13.03 -0.84 10.57
C LEU A 68 -13.42 0.56 11.02
N VAL A 69 -12.85 1.01 12.14
CA VAL A 69 -13.02 2.39 12.63
C VAL A 69 -12.51 3.38 11.55
N PRO A 70 -13.34 4.31 11.06
CA PRO A 70 -12.93 5.25 10.02
C PRO A 70 -11.77 6.14 10.47
N TYR A 71 -10.89 6.50 9.54
CA TYR A 71 -9.79 7.42 9.77
C TYR A 71 -9.77 8.63 8.82
N ASP A 72 -10.65 8.67 7.86
CA ASP A 72 -10.73 9.66 6.79
C ASP A 72 -10.96 11.08 7.32
N GLU A 73 -11.83 11.26 8.32
CA GLU A 73 -12.02 12.57 8.98
C GLU A 73 -10.74 13.03 9.68
N ILE A 74 -10.09 12.13 10.42
CA ILE A 74 -8.81 12.41 11.11
C ILE A 74 -7.72 12.74 10.08
N LEU A 75 -7.69 12.02 8.96
CA LEU A 75 -6.75 12.30 7.87
C LEU A 75 -6.96 13.70 7.31
N ALA A 76 -8.20 14.09 7.05
CA ALA A 76 -8.54 15.42 6.54
C ALA A 76 -8.14 16.54 7.53
N GLU A 77 -8.38 16.35 8.82
CA GLU A 77 -7.95 17.30 9.85
C GLU A 77 -6.44 17.46 9.91
N GLU A 78 -5.67 16.36 9.95
CA GLU A 78 -4.21 16.41 9.97
C GLU A 78 -3.62 17.01 8.69
N ALA A 79 -4.21 16.69 7.53
CA ALA A 79 -3.83 17.25 6.24
C ALA A 79 -4.06 18.77 6.19
N ASN A 80 -5.17 19.26 6.71
CA ASN A 80 -5.46 20.69 6.83
C ASN A 80 -4.44 21.42 7.71
N LEU A 81 -4.05 20.82 8.84
CA LEU A 81 -3.01 21.38 9.72
C LEU A 81 -1.66 21.53 9.01
N LEU A 82 -1.36 20.61 8.10
CA LEU A 82 -0.13 20.62 7.30
C LEU A 82 -0.28 21.37 5.96
N GLN A 83 -1.45 21.96 5.68
CA GLN A 83 -1.80 22.63 4.43
C GLN A 83 -1.57 21.73 3.19
N MET A 84 -1.81 20.44 3.34
CA MET A 84 -1.58 19.42 2.32
C MET A 84 -2.92 18.88 1.81
N PRO A 85 -3.26 19.04 0.50
CA PRO A 85 -4.47 18.47 -0.06
C PRO A 85 -4.33 16.94 -0.13
N VAL A 86 -5.32 16.23 0.43
CA VAL A 86 -5.38 14.77 0.37
C VAL A 86 -6.67 14.30 -0.25
N ILE A 87 -6.65 13.14 -0.89
CA ILE A 87 -7.84 12.45 -1.37
C ILE A 87 -7.84 11.03 -0.83
N HIS A 88 -8.97 10.65 -0.22
CA HIS A 88 -9.25 9.30 0.25
C HIS A 88 -10.27 8.65 -0.70
N HIS A 89 -9.86 7.58 -1.35
CA HIS A 89 -10.70 6.74 -2.21
C HIS A 89 -11.03 5.44 -1.49
N ARG A 90 -12.28 4.96 -1.64
CA ARG A 90 -12.68 3.63 -1.17
C ARG A 90 -13.04 2.75 -2.35
N PHE A 91 -12.37 1.60 -2.44
CA PHE A 91 -12.64 0.52 -3.38
C PHE A 91 -12.92 -0.76 -2.58
N SER A 92 -14.15 -0.91 -2.12
CA SER A 92 -14.53 -1.98 -1.20
C SER A 92 -14.39 -3.37 -1.83
N ILE A 93 -13.52 -4.17 -1.25
CA ILE A 93 -13.33 -5.58 -1.56
C ILE A 93 -13.63 -6.38 -0.29
N VAL A 94 -14.43 -7.43 -0.40
CA VAL A 94 -14.76 -8.31 0.73
C VAL A 94 -13.47 -8.89 1.32
N ASP A 95 -13.40 -8.96 2.65
CA ASP A 95 -12.21 -9.52 3.32
C ASP A 95 -11.91 -10.94 2.82
N ARG A 96 -10.63 -11.21 2.52
CA ARG A 96 -10.13 -12.45 1.90
C ARG A 96 -10.73 -12.76 0.52
N GLY A 97 -11.60 -11.89 0.00
CA GLY A 97 -12.25 -12.03 -1.31
C GLY A 97 -11.44 -11.46 -2.46
N LEU A 98 -12.09 -11.45 -3.62
CA LEU A 98 -11.57 -10.90 -4.88
C LEU A 98 -12.40 -9.69 -5.31
N PRO A 99 -11.80 -8.69 -5.92
CA PRO A 99 -12.54 -7.67 -6.66
C PRO A 99 -13.13 -8.25 -7.94
N SER A 100 -14.15 -7.62 -8.49
CA SER A 100 -14.49 -7.85 -9.89
C SER A 100 -13.35 -7.35 -10.80
N LYS A 101 -13.24 -7.89 -12.03
CA LYS A 101 -12.25 -7.37 -13.01
C LYS A 101 -12.42 -5.87 -13.25
N MET A 102 -13.67 -5.40 -13.36
CA MET A 102 -13.99 -3.98 -13.56
C MET A 102 -13.50 -3.13 -12.39
N LEU A 103 -13.78 -3.53 -11.15
CA LEU A 103 -13.33 -2.80 -9.95
C LEU A 103 -11.82 -2.72 -9.87
N MET A 104 -11.11 -3.81 -10.18
CA MET A 104 -9.64 -3.80 -10.21
C MET A 104 -9.11 -2.89 -11.32
N PHE A 105 -9.72 -2.92 -12.50
CA PHE A 105 -9.35 -2.06 -13.62
C PHE A 105 -9.50 -0.57 -13.26
N GLU A 106 -10.64 -0.19 -12.65
CA GLU A 106 -10.89 1.19 -12.18
C GLU A 106 -9.89 1.63 -11.10
N LEU A 107 -9.63 0.75 -10.14
CA LEU A 107 -8.65 1.00 -9.08
C LEU A 107 -7.25 1.24 -9.66
N LEU A 108 -6.80 0.38 -10.56
CA LEU A 108 -5.48 0.50 -11.19
C LEU A 108 -5.39 1.76 -12.07
N ASN A 109 -6.44 2.11 -12.81
CA ASN A 109 -6.49 3.37 -13.57
C ASN A 109 -6.36 4.59 -12.65
N SER A 110 -7.04 4.56 -11.51
CA SER A 110 -6.96 5.66 -10.53
C SER A 110 -5.57 5.79 -9.91
N ILE A 111 -4.90 4.66 -9.62
CA ILE A 111 -3.52 4.64 -9.13
C ILE A 111 -2.56 5.21 -10.17
N ASP A 112 -2.65 4.75 -11.43
CA ASP A 112 -1.79 5.22 -12.51
C ASP A 112 -1.98 6.72 -12.74
N ALA A 113 -3.23 7.20 -12.83
CA ALA A 113 -3.53 8.62 -12.98
C ALA A 113 -2.95 9.46 -11.84
N ALA A 114 -2.96 8.97 -10.60
CA ALA A 114 -2.35 9.65 -9.47
C ALA A 114 -0.82 9.72 -9.62
N LEU A 115 -0.18 8.60 -9.95
CA LEU A 115 1.27 8.52 -10.14
C LEU A 115 1.75 9.38 -11.31
N ASP A 116 1.02 9.39 -12.43
CA ASP A 116 1.35 10.21 -13.61
C ASP A 116 1.26 11.72 -13.33
N ASN A 117 0.37 12.10 -12.41
CA ASN A 117 0.26 13.48 -11.92
C ASN A 117 1.18 13.79 -10.72
N ASN A 118 2.23 12.98 -10.49
CA ASN A 118 3.22 13.15 -9.43
C ASN A 118 2.67 13.10 -8.00
N HIS A 119 1.50 12.48 -7.79
CA HIS A 119 1.00 12.19 -6.46
C HIS A 119 1.70 10.99 -5.86
N LYS A 120 1.69 10.92 -4.52
CA LYS A 120 2.20 9.78 -3.78
C LYS A 120 1.04 8.96 -3.22
N VAL A 121 1.07 7.67 -3.52
CA VAL A 121 -0.04 6.74 -3.31
C VAL A 121 0.20 5.85 -2.11
N TYR A 122 -0.84 5.62 -1.32
CA TYR A 122 -0.91 4.57 -0.31
C TYR A 122 -2.12 3.66 -0.55
N VAL A 123 -1.87 2.39 -0.82
CA VAL A 123 -2.92 1.35 -0.96
C VAL A 123 -2.91 0.45 0.27
N HIS A 124 -4.08 0.23 0.87
CA HIS A 124 -4.18 -0.62 2.05
C HIS A 124 -5.53 -1.35 2.14
N CYS A 125 -5.53 -2.46 2.85
CA CYS A 125 -6.73 -3.13 3.38
C CYS A 125 -6.66 -3.16 4.91
N TRP A 126 -7.11 -4.21 5.58
CA TRP A 126 -6.92 -4.37 7.02
C TRP A 126 -5.46 -4.71 7.35
N GLY A 127 -5.03 -5.95 7.04
CA GLY A 127 -3.67 -6.43 7.34
C GLY A 127 -2.60 -6.02 6.33
N GLY A 128 -2.96 -5.45 5.17
CA GLY A 128 -2.01 -5.15 4.10
C GLY A 128 -1.46 -6.38 3.39
N ILE A 129 -2.19 -7.51 3.44
CA ILE A 129 -1.72 -8.83 2.99
C ILE A 129 -2.49 -9.31 1.77
N GLY A 130 -3.78 -9.64 1.91
CA GLY A 130 -4.60 -10.28 0.88
C GLY A 130 -5.01 -9.31 -0.23
N ARG A 131 -6.00 -8.46 0.04
CA ARG A 131 -6.56 -7.47 -0.91
C ARG A 131 -5.51 -6.50 -1.43
N THR A 132 -4.64 -6.01 -0.54
CA THR A 132 -3.51 -5.13 -0.89
C THR A 132 -2.52 -5.86 -1.80
N GLY A 133 -2.14 -7.09 -1.46
CA GLY A 133 -1.24 -7.90 -2.28
C GLY A 133 -1.82 -8.20 -3.66
N THR A 134 -3.12 -8.53 -3.74
CA THR A 134 -3.81 -8.74 -5.02
C THR A 134 -3.75 -7.49 -5.90
N THR A 135 -4.02 -6.32 -5.32
CA THR A 135 -3.94 -5.04 -6.06
C THR A 135 -2.52 -4.77 -6.56
N VAL A 136 -1.51 -4.92 -5.69
CA VAL A 136 -0.11 -4.73 -6.07
C VAL A 136 0.33 -5.74 -7.14
N GLY A 137 -0.07 -7.01 -7.01
CA GLY A 137 0.24 -8.02 -8.02
C GLY A 137 -0.35 -7.69 -9.39
N CYS A 138 -1.63 -7.31 -9.45
CA CYS A 138 -2.28 -6.88 -10.70
C CYS A 138 -1.63 -5.60 -11.27
N TYR A 139 -1.21 -4.66 -10.41
CA TYR A 139 -0.46 -3.48 -10.82
C TYR A 139 0.85 -3.86 -11.51
N LEU A 140 1.61 -4.79 -10.95
CA LEU A 140 2.87 -5.26 -11.54
C LEU A 140 2.66 -5.97 -12.89
N VAL A 141 1.59 -6.76 -13.01
CA VAL A 141 1.22 -7.41 -14.29
C VAL A 141 0.86 -6.36 -15.34
N ARG A 142 0.04 -5.36 -15.01
CA ARG A 142 -0.30 -4.23 -15.89
C ARG A 142 0.96 -3.54 -16.42
N HIS A 143 2.00 -3.43 -15.59
CA HIS A 143 3.27 -2.80 -15.94
C HIS A 143 4.31 -3.76 -16.54
N GLY A 144 3.85 -4.85 -17.16
CA GLY A 144 4.65 -5.69 -18.04
C GLY A 144 5.28 -6.93 -17.43
N MET A 145 4.98 -7.26 -16.16
CA MET A 145 5.42 -8.52 -15.56
C MET A 145 4.47 -9.66 -15.93
N SER A 146 4.98 -10.88 -16.04
CA SER A 146 4.11 -12.06 -16.00
C SER A 146 3.49 -12.20 -14.61
N GLY A 147 2.37 -12.93 -14.47
CA GLY A 147 1.77 -13.18 -13.17
C GLY A 147 2.74 -13.83 -12.17
N GLU A 148 3.60 -14.74 -12.63
CA GLU A 148 4.63 -15.37 -11.81
C GLU A 148 5.69 -14.37 -11.34
N GLN A 149 6.21 -13.55 -12.26
CA GLN A 149 7.16 -12.48 -11.92
C GLN A 149 6.56 -11.46 -10.95
N ALA A 150 5.28 -11.14 -11.09
CA ALA A 150 4.58 -10.23 -10.21
C ALA A 150 4.45 -10.81 -8.78
N LEU A 151 4.14 -12.11 -8.66
CA LEU A 151 4.09 -12.79 -7.35
C LEU A 151 5.47 -12.84 -6.68
N ASP A 152 6.53 -13.16 -7.39
CA ASP A 152 7.90 -13.18 -6.88
C ASP A 152 8.34 -11.78 -6.41
N LYS A 153 8.07 -10.77 -7.24
CA LYS A 153 8.37 -9.38 -6.91
C LYS A 153 7.59 -8.88 -5.69
N LEU A 154 6.29 -9.20 -5.63
CA LEU A 154 5.43 -8.90 -4.49
C LEU A 154 5.96 -9.55 -3.22
N ALA A 155 6.32 -10.84 -3.26
CA ALA A 155 6.87 -11.56 -2.11
C ALA A 155 8.14 -10.88 -1.57
N ALA A 156 9.07 -10.48 -2.44
CA ALA A 156 10.29 -9.79 -2.06
C ALA A 156 10.01 -8.42 -1.41
N MET A 157 9.08 -7.62 -1.95
CA MET A 157 8.69 -6.34 -1.38
C MET A 157 7.97 -6.51 -0.04
N TYR A 158 7.00 -7.42 0.03
CA TYR A 158 6.22 -7.71 1.22
C TYR A 158 7.09 -8.24 2.37
N ALA A 159 8.15 -9.00 2.10
CA ALA A 159 9.10 -9.48 3.11
C ALA A 159 9.74 -8.34 3.93
N THR A 160 9.75 -7.11 3.42
CA THR A 160 10.23 -5.92 4.14
C THR A 160 9.23 -5.34 5.11
N ALA A 161 7.95 -5.73 5.05
CA ALA A 161 6.90 -5.26 5.93
C ALA A 161 6.92 -6.00 7.28
N GLY A 162 6.57 -5.31 8.37
CA GLY A 162 6.64 -5.87 9.71
C GLY A 162 5.75 -7.09 9.94
N GLN A 163 4.55 -7.09 9.34
CA GLN A 163 3.57 -8.18 9.45
C GLN A 163 4.03 -9.47 8.73
N SER A 164 4.98 -9.40 7.80
CA SER A 164 5.51 -10.58 7.08
C SER A 164 6.14 -11.62 8.02
N ARG A 165 6.55 -11.19 9.22
CA ARG A 165 7.09 -12.09 10.26
C ARG A 165 6.07 -13.07 10.80
N PHE A 166 4.79 -12.69 10.81
CA PHE A 166 3.68 -13.50 11.33
C PHE A 166 2.85 -14.09 10.20
N HIS A 167 2.80 -13.40 9.07
CA HIS A 167 2.09 -13.78 7.85
C HIS A 167 3.07 -13.74 6.68
N PRO A 168 3.81 -14.83 6.40
CA PRO A 168 4.96 -14.81 5.48
C PRO A 168 4.59 -14.69 4.00
N ARG A 169 3.29 -14.72 3.66
CA ARG A 169 2.81 -14.71 2.27
C ARG A 169 1.87 -13.54 2.00
N SER A 170 2.03 -12.93 0.84
CA SER A 170 1.10 -11.99 0.23
C SER A 170 1.05 -12.29 -1.28
N PRO A 171 -0.16 -12.40 -1.88
CA PRO A 171 -1.46 -12.31 -1.22
C PRO A 171 -1.76 -13.52 -0.31
N GLU A 172 -2.90 -13.44 0.42
CA GLU A 172 -3.21 -14.35 1.52
C GLU A 172 -3.78 -15.69 1.05
N THR A 173 -4.66 -15.68 0.03
CA THR A 173 -5.37 -16.87 -0.43
C THR A 173 -4.87 -17.34 -1.80
N ARG A 174 -5.16 -18.62 -2.11
CA ARG A 174 -4.81 -19.19 -3.41
C ARG A 174 -5.59 -18.50 -4.54
N GLU A 175 -6.86 -18.22 -4.32
CA GLU A 175 -7.72 -17.54 -5.28
C GLU A 175 -7.18 -16.14 -5.62
N GLN A 176 -6.61 -15.44 -4.65
CA GLN A 176 -5.95 -14.15 -4.87
C GLN A 176 -4.66 -14.31 -5.69
N MET A 177 -3.88 -15.36 -5.46
CA MET A 177 -2.72 -15.67 -6.29
C MET A 177 -3.14 -16.02 -7.73
N ASP A 178 -4.15 -16.88 -7.88
CA ASP A 178 -4.68 -17.27 -9.19
C ASP A 178 -5.25 -16.06 -9.95
N PHE A 179 -5.85 -15.10 -9.23
CA PHE A 179 -6.33 -13.84 -9.83
C PHE A 179 -5.19 -13.03 -10.43
N ILE A 180 -4.04 -12.92 -9.75
CA ILE A 180 -2.85 -12.24 -10.28
C ILE A 180 -2.27 -13.00 -11.47
N LEU A 181 -2.14 -14.34 -11.36
CA LEU A 181 -1.59 -15.17 -12.43
C LEU A 181 -2.38 -15.05 -13.73
N ASN A 182 -3.69 -14.90 -13.62
CA ASN A 182 -4.60 -14.80 -14.76
C ASN A 182 -5.03 -13.34 -15.08
N TRP A 183 -4.40 -12.34 -14.43
CA TRP A 183 -4.76 -10.95 -14.67
C TRP A 183 -4.42 -10.55 -16.10
N ASN A 184 -5.44 -10.10 -16.83
CA ASN A 184 -5.32 -9.48 -18.14
C ASN A 184 -6.42 -8.41 -18.28
N GLU A 185 -6.16 -7.40 -19.08
CA GLU A 185 -7.05 -6.26 -19.32
C GLU A 185 -7.65 -6.30 -20.74
N SER A 186 -7.49 -7.42 -21.41
CA SER A 186 -8.09 -7.70 -22.73
C SER A 186 -9.48 -8.32 -22.60
#